data_8eafb9f98efaa249b7771ac13aaf6d41
#
_entry.id   8eafb9f98efaa249b7771ac13aaf6d41
#
_cell.length_a   1.000
_cell.length_b   1.000
_cell.length_c   1.000
_cell.angle_alpha   90.00
_cell.angle_beta   90.00
_cell.angle_gamma   90.00
#
_symmetry.space_group_name_H-M   'P 1'
#
loop_
_entity.id
_entity.type
_entity.pdbx_description
1 polymer ?
#
loop_
_entity_poly.entity_id
_entity_poly.type
_entity_poly.pdbx_seq_one_letter_code
_entity_poly.pdbx_strand_id
1 'polypeptide(L)'
;IIKLVNGPGKGKGAACRAGFAKAENDIFIILDADMTVMPESLPSFVDALLEKRGDFINGSRLVYPIEGEAMRFLNILGNKMFAILFSFLLSQPIKDTLCGTKAIWKKDYGKILEGREYFGSVDIWGDYDWIFGANRHNLKIIEMPVHYRKRVAGETKMNHRFTNAWVMLKMCRIAFWKTKVL
;
A
#
# COMPACT_ATOMS: atom_id res chain seq x y z
N ILE A 1 9.53 14.95 -17.28
CA ILE A 1 10.85 14.30 -17.45
C ILE A 1 10.81 12.95 -16.77
N ILE A 2 11.15 11.86 -17.49
CA ILE A 2 11.28 10.51 -16.94
C ILE A 2 12.67 10.35 -16.34
N LYS A 3 12.78 9.94 -15.08
CA LYS A 3 14.04 9.63 -14.39
C LYS A 3 14.09 8.13 -14.07
N LEU A 4 15.12 7.44 -14.55
CA LEU A 4 15.39 6.06 -14.15
C LEU A 4 16.17 6.04 -12.83
N VAL A 5 15.65 5.34 -11.82
CA VAL A 5 16.32 5.18 -10.53
C VAL A 5 16.54 3.69 -10.26
N ASN A 6 17.80 3.29 -10.12
CA ASN A 6 18.13 1.93 -9.75
C ASN A 6 17.79 1.69 -8.28
N GLY A 7 16.90 0.74 -8.03
CA GLY A 7 16.58 0.32 -6.67
C GLY A 7 17.71 -0.52 -6.06
N PRO A 8 17.82 -0.57 -4.71
CA PRO A 8 18.89 -1.28 -4.02
C PRO A 8 18.75 -2.82 -4.00
N GLY A 9 17.85 -3.40 -4.81
CA GLY A 9 17.63 -4.85 -4.88
C GLY A 9 16.98 -5.50 -3.65
N LYS A 10 16.46 -4.70 -2.71
CA LYS A 10 15.89 -5.15 -1.43
C LYS A 10 14.35 -5.12 -1.39
N GLY A 11 13.71 -5.48 -2.50
CA GLY A 11 12.24 -5.53 -2.62
C GLY A 11 11.58 -4.20 -3.04
N LYS A 12 10.24 -4.24 -3.23
CA LYS A 12 9.42 -3.12 -3.71
C LYS A 12 9.53 -1.89 -2.79
N GLY A 13 9.38 -2.08 -1.49
CA GLY A 13 9.44 -0.96 -0.54
C GLY A 13 10.75 -0.18 -0.60
N ALA A 14 11.88 -0.87 -0.77
CA ALA A 14 13.18 -0.21 -0.91
C ALA A 14 13.30 0.53 -2.25
N ALA A 15 12.75 -0.01 -3.32
CA ALA A 15 12.71 0.65 -4.63
C ALA A 15 11.84 1.93 -4.61
N CYS A 16 10.66 1.87 -3.99
CA CYS A 16 9.80 3.04 -3.80
C CYS A 16 10.52 4.15 -3.02
N ARG A 17 11.19 3.80 -1.92
CA ARG A 17 11.97 4.77 -1.14
C ARG A 17 13.09 5.43 -1.95
N ALA A 18 13.81 4.64 -2.74
CA ALA A 18 14.85 5.19 -3.62
C ALA A 18 14.28 6.16 -4.67
N GLY A 19 13.11 5.82 -5.25
CA GLY A 19 12.40 6.69 -6.17
C GLY A 19 11.94 7.99 -5.51
N PHE A 20 11.30 7.92 -4.34
CA PHE A 20 10.81 9.10 -3.63
C PHE A 20 11.93 10.03 -3.12
N ALA A 21 13.09 9.47 -2.76
CA ALA A 21 14.25 10.28 -2.40
C ALA A 21 14.75 11.14 -3.56
N LYS A 22 14.41 10.79 -4.81
CA LYS A 22 14.74 11.55 -6.02
C LYS A 22 13.58 12.36 -6.57
N ALA A 23 12.37 12.18 -6.03
CA ALA A 23 11.19 12.90 -6.49
C ALA A 23 11.16 14.32 -5.93
N GLU A 24 10.81 15.27 -6.81
CA GLU A 24 10.85 16.70 -6.49
C GLU A 24 9.47 17.29 -6.18
N ASN A 25 8.41 16.67 -6.72
CA ASN A 25 7.03 17.17 -6.59
C ASN A 25 6.42 16.87 -5.23
N ASP A 26 5.28 17.51 -4.93
CA ASP A 26 4.64 17.52 -3.63
C ASP A 26 3.75 16.29 -3.35
N ILE A 27 3.32 15.57 -4.39
CA ILE A 27 2.50 14.36 -4.27
C ILE A 27 3.30 13.16 -4.75
N PHE A 28 3.36 12.14 -3.92
CA PHE A 28 3.94 10.84 -4.25
C PHE A 28 2.85 9.82 -4.57
N ILE A 29 3.01 9.13 -5.70
CA ILE A 29 2.11 8.07 -6.11
C ILE A 29 2.92 6.82 -6.45
N ILE A 30 2.45 5.66 -5.99
CA ILE A 30 2.96 4.35 -6.44
C ILE A 30 1.99 3.80 -7.48
N LEU A 31 2.54 3.39 -8.62
CA LEU A 31 1.86 2.58 -9.61
C LEU A 31 2.75 1.38 -9.95
N ASP A 32 2.19 0.17 -9.84
CA ASP A 32 2.92 -1.03 -10.20
C ASP A 32 3.04 -1.16 -11.74
N ALA A 33 4.25 -1.49 -12.22
CA ALA A 33 4.56 -1.56 -13.65
C ALA A 33 3.90 -2.72 -14.40
N ASP A 34 3.17 -3.60 -13.69
CA ASP A 34 2.47 -4.74 -14.28
C ASP A 34 1.12 -4.39 -14.91
N MET A 35 0.74 -3.11 -14.86
CA MET A 35 -0.46 -2.54 -15.44
C MET A 35 -1.76 -3.22 -14.96
N THR A 36 -1.75 -3.83 -13.78
CA THR A 36 -2.96 -4.38 -13.16
C THR A 36 -3.91 -3.29 -12.67
N VAL A 37 -3.38 -2.12 -12.33
CA VAL A 37 -4.11 -0.87 -12.16
C VAL A 37 -3.67 0.09 -13.26
N MET A 38 -4.63 0.66 -13.98
CA MET A 38 -4.34 1.53 -15.12
C MET A 38 -3.94 2.94 -14.68
N PRO A 39 -2.99 3.58 -15.41
CA PRO A 39 -2.56 4.97 -15.11
C PRO A 39 -3.70 5.98 -15.11
N GLU A 40 -4.76 5.73 -15.89
CA GLU A 40 -5.96 6.56 -15.98
C GLU A 40 -6.71 6.70 -14.65
N SER A 41 -6.43 5.82 -13.68
CA SER A 41 -6.97 5.92 -12.33
C SER A 41 -6.24 6.96 -11.47
N LEU A 42 -5.01 7.38 -11.83
CA LEU A 42 -4.17 8.23 -10.98
C LEU A 42 -4.73 9.64 -10.76
N PRO A 43 -5.37 10.31 -11.75
CA PRO A 43 -5.95 11.63 -11.51
C PRO A 43 -6.91 11.66 -10.32
N SER A 44 -7.76 10.63 -10.15
CA SER A 44 -8.69 10.58 -9.02
C SER A 44 -8.01 10.50 -7.65
N PHE A 45 -6.79 9.93 -7.57
CA PHE A 45 -5.99 9.93 -6.35
C PHE A 45 -5.43 11.31 -6.04
N VAL A 46 -5.00 12.03 -7.06
CA VAL A 46 -4.54 13.43 -6.93
C VAL A 46 -5.69 14.32 -6.48
N ASP A 47 -6.83 14.24 -7.15
CA ASP A 47 -8.02 15.02 -6.82
C ASP A 47 -8.46 14.78 -5.37
N ALA A 48 -8.45 13.52 -4.91
CA ALA A 48 -8.79 13.19 -3.54
C ALA A 48 -7.88 13.85 -2.50
N LEU A 49 -6.58 14.00 -2.80
CA LEU A 49 -5.63 14.74 -1.95
C LEU A 49 -5.87 16.24 -2.01
N LEU A 50 -6.06 16.81 -3.21
CA LEU A 50 -6.29 18.24 -3.42
C LEU A 50 -7.61 18.71 -2.78
N GLU A 51 -8.66 17.89 -2.88
CA GLU A 51 -9.96 18.13 -2.27
C GLU A 51 -9.98 17.83 -0.75
N LYS A 52 -8.85 17.42 -0.16
CA LYS A 52 -8.71 17.10 1.27
C LYS A 52 -9.69 16.01 1.74
N ARG A 53 -10.06 15.07 0.87
CA ARG A 53 -10.90 13.93 1.25
C ARG A 53 -10.17 13.01 2.23
N GLY A 54 -8.86 12.88 2.09
CA GLY A 54 -7.95 12.16 2.99
C GLY A 54 -6.52 12.65 2.83
N ASP A 55 -5.67 12.25 3.76
CA ASP A 55 -4.23 12.58 3.76
C ASP A 55 -3.40 11.48 3.11
N PHE A 56 -3.93 10.25 3.13
CA PHE A 56 -3.36 9.06 2.53
C PHE A 56 -4.44 8.32 1.72
N ILE A 57 -4.20 8.14 0.43
CA ILE A 57 -5.14 7.49 -0.48
C ILE A 57 -4.64 6.09 -0.77
N ASN A 58 -5.41 5.08 -0.37
CA ASN A 58 -5.12 3.66 -0.63
C ASN A 58 -6.02 3.15 -1.76
N GLY A 59 -5.45 2.49 -2.76
CA GLY A 59 -6.25 1.84 -3.80
C GLY A 59 -7.03 0.65 -3.22
N SER A 60 -8.24 0.41 -3.73
CA SER A 60 -9.06 -0.74 -3.37
C SER A 60 -9.55 -1.47 -4.61
N ARG A 61 -9.16 -2.74 -4.75
CA ARG A 61 -9.49 -3.62 -5.89
C ARG A 61 -10.80 -4.38 -5.72
N LEU A 62 -11.39 -4.32 -4.53
CA LEU A 62 -12.53 -5.16 -4.13
C LEU A 62 -13.87 -4.44 -4.31
N VAL A 63 -13.90 -3.27 -4.91
CA VAL A 63 -15.11 -2.47 -5.12
C VAL A 63 -15.75 -2.78 -6.47
N TYR A 64 -14.95 -2.88 -7.52
CA TYR A 64 -15.42 -3.26 -8.86
C TYR A 64 -15.34 -4.78 -9.07
N PRO A 65 -16.14 -5.34 -9.99
CA PRO A 65 -15.98 -6.72 -10.40
C PRO A 65 -14.53 -6.97 -10.88
N ILE A 66 -13.94 -8.05 -10.37
CA ILE A 66 -12.58 -8.45 -10.74
C ILE A 66 -12.63 -9.11 -12.10
N GLU A 67 -11.83 -8.63 -13.06
CA GLU A 67 -11.79 -9.19 -14.41
C GLU A 67 -11.26 -10.63 -14.41
N GLY A 68 -12.12 -11.57 -14.79
CA GLY A 68 -11.77 -12.98 -14.94
C GLY A 68 -11.08 -13.59 -13.72
N GLU A 69 -9.95 -14.25 -13.94
CA GLU A 69 -9.13 -14.87 -12.88
C GLU A 69 -8.04 -13.92 -12.32
N ALA A 70 -8.20 -12.59 -12.43
CA ALA A 70 -7.18 -11.64 -12.00
C ALA A 70 -6.83 -11.79 -10.51
N MET A 71 -7.79 -12.23 -9.68
CA MET A 71 -7.55 -12.54 -8.28
C MET A 71 -8.17 -13.89 -7.90
N ARG A 72 -7.37 -14.81 -7.36
CA ARG A 72 -7.85 -16.13 -6.91
C ARG A 72 -8.70 -16.00 -5.65
N PHE A 73 -9.75 -16.82 -5.53
CA PHE A 73 -10.71 -16.80 -4.42
C PHE A 73 -10.05 -16.78 -3.03
N LEU A 74 -9.03 -17.62 -2.79
CA LEU A 74 -8.30 -17.65 -1.52
C LEU A 74 -7.57 -16.35 -1.21
N ASN A 75 -7.12 -15.62 -2.23
CA ASN A 75 -6.49 -14.31 -2.02
C ASN A 75 -7.54 -13.26 -1.62
N ILE A 76 -8.75 -13.35 -2.15
CA ILE A 76 -9.87 -12.47 -1.76
C ILE A 76 -10.23 -12.73 -0.29
N LEU A 77 -10.37 -14.01 0.09
CA LEU A 77 -10.69 -14.39 1.48
C LEU A 77 -9.60 -13.94 2.45
N GLY A 78 -8.33 -14.19 2.12
CA GLY A 78 -7.19 -13.73 2.91
C GLY A 78 -7.14 -12.21 3.03
N ASN A 79 -7.36 -11.48 1.93
CA ASN A 79 -7.38 -10.03 1.98
C ASN A 79 -8.51 -9.49 2.86
N LYS A 80 -9.72 -10.07 2.80
CA LYS A 80 -10.85 -9.70 3.67
C LYS A 80 -10.52 -9.93 5.15
N MET A 81 -9.91 -11.07 5.48
CA MET A 81 -9.49 -11.37 6.86
C MET A 81 -8.48 -10.33 7.36
N PHE A 82 -7.46 -10.02 6.58
CA PHE A 82 -6.49 -8.99 6.94
C PHE A 82 -7.10 -7.59 6.97
N ALA A 83 -8.07 -7.30 6.11
CA ALA A 83 -8.78 -6.02 6.11
C ALA A 83 -9.52 -5.79 7.43
N ILE A 84 -10.21 -6.81 7.98
CA ILE A 84 -10.86 -6.76 9.29
C ILE A 84 -9.83 -6.49 10.39
N LEU A 85 -8.73 -7.26 10.39
CA LEU A 85 -7.67 -7.11 11.38
C LEU A 85 -7.02 -5.71 11.32
N PHE A 86 -6.75 -5.21 10.12
CA PHE A 86 -6.19 -3.87 9.94
C PHE A 86 -7.16 -2.78 10.37
N SER A 87 -8.45 -2.91 10.01
CA SER A 87 -9.47 -1.95 10.44
C SER A 87 -9.53 -1.84 11.96
N PHE A 88 -9.42 -2.97 12.66
CA PHE A 88 -9.34 -2.99 14.13
C PHE A 88 -8.05 -2.33 14.64
N LEU A 89 -6.89 -2.69 14.09
CA LEU A 89 -5.59 -2.15 14.52
C LEU A 89 -5.46 -0.65 14.27
N LEU A 90 -5.94 -0.18 13.13
CA LEU A 90 -5.84 1.21 12.70
C LEU A 90 -6.95 2.09 13.29
N SER A 91 -8.04 1.51 13.81
CA SER A 91 -9.27 2.22 14.17
C SER A 91 -9.83 3.05 13.00
N GLN A 92 -9.55 2.63 11.77
CA GLN A 92 -10.03 3.20 10.52
C GLN A 92 -10.43 2.07 9.56
N PRO A 93 -11.51 2.22 8.77
CA PRO A 93 -11.95 1.18 7.86
C PRO A 93 -10.95 1.00 6.71
N ILE A 94 -10.47 -0.22 6.50
CA ILE A 94 -9.65 -0.64 5.36
C ILE A 94 -10.29 -1.89 4.74
N LYS A 95 -10.48 -1.90 3.44
CA LYS A 95 -11.06 -3.03 2.68
C LYS A 95 -10.02 -3.81 1.89
N ASP A 96 -8.97 -3.13 1.41
CA ASP A 96 -7.89 -3.76 0.65
C ASP A 96 -6.52 -3.40 1.22
N THR A 97 -5.86 -4.37 1.84
CA THR A 97 -4.55 -4.20 2.48
C THR A 97 -3.37 -4.40 1.53
N LEU A 98 -3.61 -4.93 0.33
CA LEU A 98 -2.58 -5.39 -0.60
C LEU A 98 -2.60 -4.66 -1.95
N CYS A 99 -3.42 -3.62 -2.12
CA CYS A 99 -3.34 -2.80 -3.32
C CYS A 99 -2.03 -2.00 -3.33
N GLY A 100 -1.26 -2.13 -4.40
CA GLY A 100 0.02 -1.43 -4.52
C GLY A 100 -0.10 0.05 -4.84
N THR A 101 -1.22 0.49 -5.41
CA THR A 101 -1.44 1.89 -5.79
C THR A 101 -1.81 2.72 -4.57
N LYS A 102 -1.00 3.73 -4.29
CA LYS A 102 -1.16 4.62 -3.14
C LYS A 102 -0.73 6.03 -3.51
N ALA A 103 -1.36 7.03 -2.87
CA ALA A 103 -0.94 8.43 -3.00
C ALA A 103 -0.87 9.11 -1.64
N ILE A 104 0.11 10.01 -1.48
CA ILE A 104 0.36 10.74 -0.24
C ILE A 104 1.08 12.05 -0.55
N TRP A 105 0.90 13.06 0.29
CA TRP A 105 1.72 14.26 0.25
C TRP A 105 3.16 13.95 0.67
N LYS A 106 4.14 14.54 -0.01
CA LYS A 106 5.58 14.42 0.30
C LYS A 106 5.89 14.77 1.76
N LYS A 107 5.26 15.83 2.28
CA LYS A 107 5.41 16.24 3.69
C LYS A 107 4.97 15.16 4.69
N ASP A 108 3.87 14.46 4.38
CA ASP A 108 3.32 13.42 5.26
C ASP A 108 4.08 12.10 5.10
N TYR A 109 4.58 11.82 3.90
CA TYR A 109 5.52 10.73 3.70
C TYR A 109 6.83 10.92 4.50
N GLY A 110 7.32 12.15 4.63
CA GLY A 110 8.47 12.48 5.49
C GLY A 110 8.25 12.02 6.93
N LYS A 111 7.09 12.29 7.51
CA LYS A 111 6.72 11.83 8.87
C LYS A 111 6.74 10.29 8.99
N ILE A 112 6.22 9.58 7.97
CA ILE A 112 6.24 8.12 7.94
C ILE A 112 7.67 7.58 7.95
N LEU A 113 8.59 8.23 7.21
CA LEU A 113 10.00 7.83 7.18
C LEU A 113 10.69 7.98 8.54
N GLU A 114 10.43 9.05 9.27
CA GLU A 114 10.99 9.28 10.62
C GLU A 114 10.59 8.18 11.60
N GLY A 115 9.39 7.62 11.44
CA GLY A 115 8.88 6.53 12.27
C GLY A 115 9.16 5.12 11.78
N ARG A 116 9.94 4.95 10.70
CA ARG A 116 10.08 3.67 9.99
C ARG A 116 10.67 2.52 10.80
N GLU A 117 11.43 2.78 11.84
CA GLU A 117 11.93 1.73 12.76
C GLU A 117 10.80 0.94 13.42
N TYR A 118 9.57 1.39 13.25
CA TYR A 118 8.38 0.75 13.76
C TYR A 118 8.23 -0.71 13.32
N PHE A 119 8.44 -1.02 12.03
CA PHE A 119 8.40 -2.39 11.50
C PHE A 119 9.80 -2.94 11.15
N GLY A 120 10.80 -2.07 11.07
CA GLY A 120 12.16 -2.44 10.73
C GLY A 120 12.26 -3.06 9.33
N SER A 121 12.96 -4.20 9.22
CA SER A 121 13.16 -4.92 7.96
C SER A 121 12.06 -5.93 7.63
N VAL A 122 11.02 -6.04 8.46
CA VAL A 122 9.97 -7.07 8.29
C VAL A 122 9.08 -6.76 7.10
N ASP A 123 8.79 -5.47 6.82
CA ASP A 123 8.00 -5.08 5.65
C ASP A 123 8.83 -4.98 4.38
N ILE A 124 8.97 -6.11 3.69
CA ILE A 124 9.66 -6.21 2.41
C ILE A 124 8.87 -5.60 1.25
N TRP A 125 7.54 -5.49 1.38
CA TRP A 125 6.66 -4.88 0.37
C TRP A 125 6.56 -3.37 0.50
N GLY A 126 6.72 -2.82 1.71
CA GLY A 126 6.59 -1.40 2.02
C GLY A 126 5.15 -0.93 2.19
N ASP A 127 4.17 -1.75 1.86
CA ASP A 127 2.76 -1.37 1.90
C ASP A 127 2.26 -1.14 3.32
N TYR A 128 2.75 -1.90 4.29
CA TYR A 128 2.34 -1.84 5.68
C TYR A 128 3.02 -0.71 6.44
N ASP A 129 4.32 -0.46 6.17
CA ASP A 129 5.01 0.72 6.69
C ASP A 129 4.23 2.00 6.37
N TRP A 130 3.63 2.07 5.17
CA TRP A 130 2.85 3.22 4.75
C TRP A 130 1.53 3.34 5.49
N ILE A 131 0.74 2.25 5.52
CA ILE A 131 -0.59 2.24 6.13
C ILE A 131 -0.48 2.49 7.64
N PHE A 132 0.39 1.77 8.34
CA PHE A 132 0.57 1.93 9.78
C PHE A 132 1.32 3.23 10.13
N GLY A 133 2.26 3.65 9.28
CA GLY A 133 2.91 4.94 9.43
C GLY A 133 1.94 6.11 9.29
N ALA A 134 1.03 6.05 8.32
CA ALA A 134 -0.04 7.04 8.17
C ALA A 134 -0.92 7.09 9.43
N ASN A 135 -1.34 5.93 9.94
CA ASN A 135 -2.15 5.86 11.16
C ASN A 135 -1.43 6.42 12.39
N ARG A 136 -0.14 6.12 12.56
CA ARG A 136 0.67 6.64 13.68
C ARG A 136 0.71 8.16 13.73
N HIS A 137 0.68 8.80 12.58
CA HIS A 137 0.65 10.25 12.44
C HIS A 137 -0.75 10.84 12.34
N ASN A 138 -1.78 10.06 12.70
CA ASN A 138 -3.20 10.45 12.65
C ASN A 138 -3.64 10.93 11.25
N LEU A 139 -3.02 10.42 10.20
CA LEU A 139 -3.43 10.73 8.83
C LEU A 139 -4.73 10.01 8.53
N LYS A 140 -5.67 10.74 7.91
CA LYS A 140 -6.94 10.18 7.43
C LYS A 140 -6.68 9.31 6.21
N ILE A 141 -6.91 7.98 6.36
CA ILE A 141 -6.78 7.03 5.27
C ILE A 141 -8.14 6.90 4.57
N ILE A 142 -8.17 7.08 3.26
CA ILE A 142 -9.36 6.76 2.45
C ILE A 142 -9.00 5.77 1.36
N GLU A 143 -10.00 4.99 0.93
CA GLU A 143 -9.83 4.06 -0.18
C GLU A 143 -10.42 4.59 -1.46
N MET A 144 -9.62 4.51 -2.53
CA MET A 144 -10.04 4.87 -3.88
C MET A 144 -10.27 3.59 -4.69
N PRO A 145 -11.49 3.36 -5.21
CA PRO A 145 -11.77 2.22 -6.06
C PRO A 145 -10.89 2.23 -7.31
N VAL A 146 -10.31 1.07 -7.65
CA VAL A 146 -9.55 0.88 -8.88
C VAL A 146 -10.06 -0.35 -9.63
N HIS A 147 -10.10 -0.24 -10.96
CA HIS A 147 -10.32 -1.41 -11.81
C HIS A 147 -9.07 -2.28 -11.82
N TYR A 148 -9.22 -3.53 -11.36
CA TYR A 148 -8.13 -4.48 -11.29
C TYR A 148 -8.21 -5.47 -12.44
N ARG A 149 -7.25 -5.38 -13.35
CA ARG A 149 -7.16 -6.18 -14.56
C ARG A 149 -6.18 -7.34 -14.41
N LYS A 150 -6.32 -8.32 -15.29
CA LYS A 150 -5.32 -9.37 -15.41
C LYS A 150 -3.97 -8.76 -15.81
N ARG A 151 -2.91 -9.23 -15.19
CA ARG A 151 -1.53 -8.82 -15.50
C ARG A 151 -1.21 -9.08 -16.96
N VAL A 152 -0.63 -8.07 -17.62
CA VAL A 152 -0.28 -8.16 -19.05
C VAL A 152 1.03 -8.92 -19.24
N ALA A 153 2.00 -8.76 -18.34
CA ALA A 153 3.31 -9.40 -18.41
C ALA A 153 3.87 -9.73 -17.02
N GLY A 154 4.77 -10.71 -16.97
CA GLY A 154 5.45 -11.17 -15.76
C GLY A 154 4.61 -12.10 -14.90
N GLU A 155 5.27 -12.73 -13.92
CA GLU A 155 4.63 -13.63 -12.96
C GLU A 155 4.41 -12.94 -11.61
N THR A 156 3.44 -13.45 -10.84
CA THR A 156 3.22 -12.96 -9.49
C THR A 156 4.37 -13.38 -8.57
N LYS A 157 4.95 -12.43 -7.86
CA LYS A 157 5.98 -12.70 -6.84
C LYS A 157 5.40 -13.27 -5.54
N MET A 158 4.06 -13.33 -5.40
CA MET A 158 3.38 -13.84 -4.22
C MET A 158 3.07 -15.34 -4.31
N ASN A 159 4.03 -16.15 -4.76
CA ASN A 159 3.84 -17.59 -4.91
C ASN A 159 3.81 -18.36 -3.57
N HIS A 160 4.40 -17.81 -2.52
CA HIS A 160 4.47 -18.44 -1.18
C HIS A 160 3.39 -17.88 -0.25
N ARG A 161 2.11 -18.26 -0.46
CA ARG A 161 0.96 -17.69 0.26
C ARG A 161 1.06 -17.84 1.77
N PHE A 162 1.41 -19.03 2.25
CA PHE A 162 1.50 -19.30 3.70
C PHE A 162 2.65 -18.52 4.36
N THR A 163 3.80 -18.45 3.70
CA THR A 163 4.95 -17.66 4.18
C THR A 163 4.60 -16.18 4.22
N ASN A 164 3.94 -15.67 3.18
CA ASN A 164 3.51 -14.28 3.11
C ASN A 164 2.47 -13.97 4.20
N ALA A 165 1.46 -14.84 4.38
CA ALA A 165 0.47 -14.69 5.45
C ALA A 165 1.13 -14.68 6.84
N TRP A 166 2.15 -15.52 7.06
CA TRP A 166 2.91 -15.53 8.31
C TRP A 166 3.66 -14.23 8.57
N VAL A 167 4.31 -13.67 7.55
CA VAL A 167 4.96 -12.35 7.63
C VAL A 167 3.94 -11.26 7.95
N MET A 168 2.78 -11.28 7.29
CA MET A 168 1.68 -10.35 7.56
C MET A 168 1.18 -10.45 9.01
N LEU A 169 1.00 -11.66 9.53
CA LEU A 169 0.61 -11.87 10.93
C LEU A 169 1.66 -11.36 11.93
N LYS A 170 2.96 -11.57 11.65
CA LYS A 170 4.03 -10.99 12.46
C LYS A 170 3.93 -9.47 12.52
N MET A 171 3.68 -8.82 11.38
CA MET A 171 3.52 -7.37 11.33
C MET A 171 2.28 -6.91 12.08
N CYS A 172 1.16 -7.62 11.96
CA CYS A 172 -0.04 -7.35 12.76
C CYS A 172 0.23 -7.47 14.26
N ARG A 173 1.01 -8.47 14.69
CA ARG A 173 1.41 -8.60 16.10
C ARG A 173 2.23 -7.41 16.58
N ILE A 174 3.23 -6.98 15.79
CA ILE A 174 4.03 -5.80 16.11
C ILE A 174 3.14 -4.56 16.19
N ALA A 175 2.25 -4.38 15.21
CA ALA A 175 1.31 -3.27 15.18
C ALA A 175 0.39 -3.28 16.41
N PHE A 176 -0.17 -4.42 16.78
CA PHE A 176 -1.03 -4.54 17.95
C PHE A 176 -0.35 -4.04 19.22
N TRP A 177 0.85 -4.52 19.50
CA TRP A 177 1.60 -4.08 20.68
C TRP A 177 1.87 -2.56 20.67
N LYS A 178 2.20 -2.00 19.52
CA LYS A 178 2.57 -0.59 19.38
C LYS A 178 1.39 0.38 19.22
N THR A 179 0.20 -0.11 18.89
CA THR A 179 -0.99 0.76 18.70
C THR A 179 -2.06 0.58 19.76
N LYS A 180 -2.10 -0.57 20.43
CA LYS A 180 -3.17 -0.91 21.39
C LYS A 180 -2.69 -1.16 22.80
N VAL A 181 -1.39 -1.38 23.00
CA VAL A 181 -0.84 -1.73 24.32
C VAL A 181 0.12 -0.65 24.85
N LEU A 182 0.95 -0.07 23.99
CA LEU A 182 1.87 1.03 24.30
C LEU A 182 1.28 2.37 23.86
#